data_6d28aa0514e961e9370dd7e6dc6e6e9f
#
_entry.id   6d28aa0514e961e9370dd7e6dc6e6e9f
#
_cell.length_a   1.000
_cell.length_b   1.000
_cell.length_c   1.000
_cell.angle_alpha   90.00
_cell.angle_beta   90.00
_cell.angle_gamma   90.00
#
_symmetry.space_group_name_H-M   'P 1'
#
loop_
_entity.id
_entity.type
_entity.pdbx_description
1 polymer ?
#
loop_
_entity_poly.entity_id
_entity_poly.type
_entity_poly.pdbx_seq_one_letter_code
_entity_poly.pdbx_strand_id
1 'polypeptide(L)'
;MELREPYLSSQIIAYIGNKRGLLPLIHEAILNVLPNGVRPGIRFFDPFAGSGVVSRLAKKLNFEVIANDWEEYSFIINTAYLSINKSDIPSIFESERRLKDLLYHFNNLPDSHEEEQYIAKYYAPSTVDIDKVDFRKERLFYTRQNALAIDKIRNEIDRIFPPKKKTYVNQRRRQLSIALLLYEAATHTNTSGVFKAYHKGFGGHNKDALTRILAPIKLRYPCLCESNYPCVVYKDDATDLAQYGLLDEFDIAYLDPPYNQHQYGSNYHLLNTIAVWDKIPAPLELNEKGVLRDKAAIRKDWIETRSDYCYKVKAEAAFKDLIESIRAHYIIVSYSTDGIIPFEDVKDICADKGDVNILTNEYVKYRGGKQSNGRSNLNIEYVLIIDSEKKALKQSLAVVDKTILVKKVLILFKKRYSELKLSNHFDLVESDNRIERVIQDKRMKLATPDFFELNPPDYIDELSIRALKELYNCLSLSACETKEEELQEIMDKLDGSREKVDEYLKLIPNTLRKLAHKKYKDAFFTWLERVKNLEEGYPESYALIDSKVRAVEEQAYKRFSN
;
A
#
# COMPACT_ATOMS: atom_id res chain seq x y z
N MET A 1 -0.21 -18.98 -15.69
CA MET A 1 -0.21 -17.59 -16.24
C MET A 1 0.93 -16.81 -15.58
N GLU A 2 1.68 -16.02 -16.35
CA GLU A 2 2.76 -15.19 -15.81
C GLU A 2 2.18 -13.86 -15.26
N LEU A 3 2.19 -13.69 -13.93
CA LEU A 3 1.65 -12.50 -13.26
C LEU A 3 2.56 -11.26 -13.39
N ARG A 4 3.76 -11.42 -13.97
CA ARG A 4 4.75 -10.34 -14.17
C ARG A 4 4.74 -9.73 -15.57
N GLU A 5 3.81 -10.15 -16.44
CA GLU A 5 3.72 -9.59 -17.78
C GLU A 5 3.41 -8.08 -17.77
N PRO A 6 3.79 -7.34 -18.83
CA PRO A 6 3.68 -5.88 -18.89
C PRO A 6 2.28 -5.34 -18.61
N TYR A 7 1.22 -6.01 -19.06
CA TYR A 7 -0.15 -5.56 -18.83
C TYR A 7 -0.53 -5.53 -17.33
N LEU A 8 -0.01 -6.46 -16.51
CA LEU A 8 -0.27 -6.57 -15.07
C LEU A 8 0.76 -5.83 -14.21
N SER A 9 1.89 -5.43 -14.78
CA SER A 9 3.02 -4.86 -14.03
C SER A 9 3.39 -3.42 -14.42
N SER A 10 3.06 -2.99 -15.65
CA SER A 10 3.42 -1.68 -16.19
C SER A 10 2.24 -0.73 -16.26
N GLN A 11 2.52 0.57 -16.28
CA GLN A 11 1.51 1.63 -16.41
C GLN A 11 0.39 1.52 -15.35
N ILE A 12 0.78 1.20 -14.13
CA ILE A 12 -0.08 1.16 -12.95
C ILE A 12 0.41 2.23 -11.98
N ILE A 13 -0.47 3.16 -11.62
CA ILE A 13 -0.13 4.25 -10.70
C ILE A 13 0.30 3.72 -9.33
N ALA A 14 1.21 4.44 -8.67
CA ALA A 14 1.49 4.23 -7.25
C ALA A 14 0.25 4.60 -6.44
N TYR A 15 -0.27 3.63 -5.67
CA TYR A 15 -1.56 3.76 -5.02
C TYR A 15 -1.52 3.15 -3.62
N ILE A 16 -2.13 3.81 -2.62
CA ILE A 16 -2.26 3.24 -1.28
C ILE A 16 -3.14 2.00 -1.38
N GLY A 17 -2.67 0.90 -0.81
CA GLY A 17 -3.41 -0.37 -0.90
C GLY A 17 -3.30 -1.09 -2.24
N ASN A 18 -2.40 -0.65 -3.16
CA ASN A 18 -2.20 -1.31 -4.45
C ASN A 18 -1.92 -2.81 -4.28
N LYS A 19 -2.71 -3.64 -4.94
CA LYS A 19 -2.69 -5.10 -4.81
C LYS A 19 -1.67 -5.82 -5.70
N ARG A 20 -0.73 -5.11 -6.36
CA ARG A 20 0.32 -5.77 -7.17
C ARG A 20 1.10 -6.83 -6.40
N GLY A 21 1.45 -6.55 -5.15
CA GLY A 21 2.14 -7.51 -4.28
C GLY A 21 1.27 -8.69 -3.81
N LEU A 22 -0.05 -8.55 -3.88
CA LEU A 22 -1.03 -9.55 -3.48
C LEU A 22 -1.67 -10.27 -4.68
N LEU A 23 -1.33 -9.90 -5.92
CA LEU A 23 -1.89 -10.57 -7.10
C LEU A 23 -1.75 -12.09 -7.08
N PRO A 24 -0.61 -12.69 -6.64
CA PRO A 24 -0.52 -14.14 -6.53
C PRO A 24 -1.58 -14.74 -5.60
N LEU A 25 -1.80 -14.14 -4.43
CA LEU A 25 -2.80 -14.58 -3.46
C LEU A 25 -4.23 -14.40 -3.97
N ILE A 26 -4.52 -13.27 -4.62
CA ILE A 26 -5.83 -12.99 -5.22
C ILE A 26 -6.09 -13.95 -6.40
N HIS A 27 -5.09 -14.22 -7.22
CA HIS A 27 -5.19 -15.20 -8.30
C HIS A 27 -5.46 -16.60 -7.75
N GLU A 28 -4.78 -17.01 -6.67
CA GLU A 28 -5.05 -18.27 -5.98
C GLU A 28 -6.49 -18.31 -5.45
N ALA A 29 -6.99 -17.23 -4.85
CA ALA A 29 -8.37 -17.13 -4.39
C ALA A 29 -9.37 -17.32 -5.54
N ILE A 30 -9.12 -16.70 -6.70
CA ILE A 30 -9.93 -16.88 -7.91
C ILE A 30 -9.90 -18.35 -8.40
N LEU A 31 -8.74 -18.98 -8.37
CA LEU A 31 -8.62 -20.39 -8.78
C LEU A 31 -9.34 -21.34 -7.81
N ASN A 32 -9.32 -21.05 -6.53
CA ASN A 32 -9.98 -21.90 -5.50
C ASN A 32 -11.51 -21.92 -5.64
N VAL A 33 -12.10 -20.86 -6.18
CA VAL A 33 -13.56 -20.79 -6.43
C VAL A 33 -13.95 -21.35 -7.80
N LEU A 34 -12.98 -21.78 -8.60
CA LEU A 34 -13.18 -22.33 -9.94
C LEU A 34 -12.65 -23.76 -10.04
N PRO A 35 -13.31 -24.74 -9.40
CA PRO A 35 -12.80 -26.12 -9.29
C PRO A 35 -12.63 -26.82 -10.64
N ASN A 36 -13.39 -26.40 -11.65
CA ASN A 36 -13.29 -26.90 -13.02
C ASN A 36 -12.29 -26.10 -13.89
N GLY A 37 -11.45 -25.27 -13.24
CA GLY A 37 -10.50 -24.39 -13.90
C GLY A 37 -11.10 -23.08 -14.41
N VAL A 38 -10.23 -22.18 -14.85
CA VAL A 38 -10.63 -20.90 -15.42
C VAL A 38 -11.34 -21.12 -16.75
N ARG A 39 -12.58 -20.66 -16.85
CA ARG A 39 -13.37 -20.65 -18.10
C ARG A 39 -13.62 -19.22 -18.57
N PRO A 40 -13.65 -18.95 -19.87
CA PRO A 40 -13.98 -17.63 -20.40
C PRO A 40 -15.42 -17.23 -20.07
N GLY A 41 -15.66 -15.92 -19.94
CA GLY A 41 -17.00 -15.35 -19.75
C GLY A 41 -17.53 -15.41 -18.32
N ILE A 42 -16.69 -15.75 -17.32
CA ILE A 42 -17.05 -15.57 -15.91
C ILE A 42 -17.35 -14.10 -15.66
N ARG A 43 -18.47 -13.81 -15.04
CA ARG A 43 -18.90 -12.45 -14.69
C ARG A 43 -18.22 -12.03 -13.38
N PHE A 44 -17.35 -11.05 -13.49
CA PHE A 44 -16.50 -10.54 -12.40
C PHE A 44 -16.83 -9.10 -12.06
N PHE A 45 -17.12 -8.82 -10.79
CA PHE A 45 -17.41 -7.49 -10.28
C PHE A 45 -16.33 -6.98 -9.34
N ASP A 46 -15.78 -5.80 -9.62
CA ASP A 46 -14.76 -5.10 -8.80
C ASP A 46 -15.28 -3.69 -8.45
N PRO A 47 -16.00 -3.53 -7.32
CA PRO A 47 -16.58 -2.24 -6.92
C PRO A 47 -15.56 -1.20 -6.43
N PHE A 48 -14.29 -1.59 -6.18
CA PHE A 48 -13.21 -0.73 -5.70
C PHE A 48 -11.96 -0.87 -6.55
N ALA A 49 -12.08 -0.66 -7.85
CA ALA A 49 -11.02 -0.97 -8.80
C ALA A 49 -9.69 -0.22 -8.56
N GLY A 50 -9.72 0.99 -8.01
CA GLY A 50 -8.54 1.78 -7.66
C GLY A 50 -7.57 1.93 -8.82
N SER A 51 -6.39 1.31 -8.70
CA SER A 51 -5.39 1.29 -9.78
C SER A 51 -5.71 0.33 -10.93
N GLY A 52 -6.77 -0.46 -10.81
CA GLY A 52 -7.25 -1.41 -11.83
C GLY A 52 -6.49 -2.72 -11.89
N VAL A 53 -5.57 -3.01 -10.97
CA VAL A 53 -4.68 -4.17 -11.11
C VAL A 53 -5.41 -5.51 -11.03
N VAL A 54 -6.45 -5.62 -10.19
CA VAL A 54 -7.25 -6.87 -10.06
C VAL A 54 -8.22 -7.01 -11.22
N SER A 55 -8.90 -5.93 -11.61
CA SER A 55 -9.74 -5.91 -12.82
C SER A 55 -8.94 -6.24 -14.09
N ARG A 56 -7.68 -5.81 -14.21
CA ARG A 56 -6.78 -6.21 -15.31
C ARG A 56 -6.46 -7.71 -15.26
N LEU A 57 -6.28 -8.29 -14.06
CA LEU A 57 -6.12 -9.74 -13.90
C LEU A 57 -7.36 -10.49 -14.42
N ALA A 58 -8.57 -10.06 -14.04
CA ALA A 58 -9.82 -10.65 -14.48
C ALA A 58 -9.99 -10.55 -16.01
N LYS A 59 -9.71 -9.38 -16.61
CA LYS A 59 -9.68 -9.21 -18.08
C LYS A 59 -8.70 -10.17 -18.73
N LYS A 60 -7.50 -10.34 -18.17
CA LYS A 60 -6.48 -11.27 -18.69
C LYS A 60 -6.91 -12.73 -18.60
N LEU A 61 -7.73 -13.08 -17.63
CA LEU A 61 -8.37 -14.39 -17.50
C LEU A 61 -9.55 -14.55 -18.48
N ASN A 62 -9.80 -13.54 -19.33
CA ASN A 62 -10.88 -13.51 -20.30
C ASN A 62 -12.28 -13.57 -19.66
N PHE A 63 -12.44 -12.87 -18.53
CA PHE A 63 -13.72 -12.70 -17.83
C PHE A 63 -14.50 -11.50 -18.41
N GLU A 64 -15.81 -11.52 -18.22
CA GLU A 64 -16.65 -10.34 -18.34
C GLU A 64 -16.45 -9.48 -17.08
N VAL A 65 -15.86 -8.30 -17.23
CA VAL A 65 -15.45 -7.48 -16.08
C VAL A 65 -16.36 -6.27 -15.94
N ILE A 66 -16.93 -6.12 -14.75
CA ILE A 66 -17.57 -4.89 -14.31
C ILE A 66 -16.70 -4.31 -13.20
N ALA A 67 -16.10 -3.15 -13.47
CA ALA A 67 -15.27 -2.41 -12.54
C ALA A 67 -15.94 -1.10 -12.15
N ASN A 68 -15.74 -0.66 -10.93
CA ASN A 68 -16.23 0.62 -10.44
C ASN A 68 -15.18 1.34 -9.60
N ASP A 69 -15.21 2.65 -9.63
CA ASP A 69 -14.50 3.50 -8.66
C ASP A 69 -15.17 4.87 -8.60
N TRP A 70 -15.15 5.51 -7.47
CA TRP A 70 -15.78 6.82 -7.27
C TRP A 70 -14.93 7.98 -7.82
N GLU A 71 -13.63 7.78 -7.99
CA GLU A 71 -12.68 8.82 -8.35
C GLU A 71 -12.49 8.93 -9.88
N GLU A 72 -12.50 10.16 -10.41
CA GLU A 72 -12.41 10.41 -11.86
C GLU A 72 -11.12 9.86 -12.48
N TYR A 73 -9.96 10.03 -11.79
CA TYR A 73 -8.70 9.49 -12.30
C TYR A 73 -8.73 7.98 -12.42
N SER A 74 -9.35 7.29 -11.46
CA SER A 74 -9.48 5.83 -11.45
C SER A 74 -10.43 5.37 -12.56
N PHE A 75 -11.59 6.00 -12.70
CA PHE A 75 -12.55 5.74 -13.79
C PHE A 75 -11.88 5.85 -15.16
N ILE A 76 -11.10 6.91 -15.42
CA ILE A 76 -10.40 7.10 -16.69
C ILE A 76 -9.35 6.03 -16.92
N ILE A 77 -8.52 5.72 -15.91
CA ILE A 77 -7.47 4.71 -16.01
C ILE A 77 -8.10 3.33 -16.27
N ASN A 78 -9.10 2.95 -15.51
CA ASN A 78 -9.77 1.67 -15.67
C ASN A 78 -10.47 1.57 -17.03
N THR A 79 -11.17 2.61 -17.47
CA THR A 79 -11.80 2.64 -18.79
C THR A 79 -10.76 2.45 -19.91
N ALA A 80 -9.60 3.11 -19.82
CA ALA A 80 -8.55 3.00 -20.83
C ALA A 80 -7.97 1.58 -20.96
N TYR A 81 -7.73 0.92 -19.82
CA TYR A 81 -7.07 -0.39 -19.84
C TYR A 81 -8.02 -1.59 -19.84
N LEU A 82 -9.26 -1.42 -19.41
CA LEU A 82 -10.25 -2.49 -19.42
C LEU A 82 -11.08 -2.48 -20.69
N SER A 83 -11.64 -1.33 -21.07
CA SER A 83 -12.61 -1.25 -22.18
C SER A 83 -11.97 -1.09 -23.56
N ILE A 84 -10.63 -1.05 -23.66
CA ILE A 84 -9.91 -1.01 -24.94
C ILE A 84 -9.06 -2.27 -25.06
N ASN A 85 -9.24 -3.03 -26.12
CA ASN A 85 -8.39 -4.14 -26.51
C ASN A 85 -7.22 -3.64 -27.38
N LYS A 86 -6.17 -4.42 -27.47
CA LYS A 86 -5.07 -4.09 -28.37
C LYS A 86 -5.53 -4.06 -29.83
N SER A 87 -6.43 -4.97 -30.21
CA SER A 87 -7.05 -5.05 -31.54
C SER A 87 -7.98 -3.87 -31.86
N ASP A 88 -8.43 -3.08 -30.86
CA ASP A 88 -9.28 -1.91 -31.08
C ASP A 88 -8.48 -0.67 -31.53
N ILE A 89 -7.16 -0.68 -31.39
CA ILE A 89 -6.32 0.49 -31.72
C ILE A 89 -6.52 0.96 -33.17
N PRO A 90 -6.56 0.10 -34.20
CA PRO A 90 -6.82 0.58 -35.56
C PRO A 90 -8.20 1.21 -35.74
N SER A 91 -9.24 0.72 -35.06
CA SER A 91 -10.60 1.29 -35.16
C SER A 91 -10.72 2.61 -34.39
N ILE A 92 -10.00 2.75 -33.28
CA ILE A 92 -10.01 3.98 -32.46
C ILE A 92 -9.06 5.03 -33.03
N PHE A 93 -7.84 4.68 -33.41
CA PHE A 93 -6.76 5.60 -33.82
C PHE A 93 -6.39 5.48 -35.31
N GLU A 94 -7.19 4.81 -36.15
CA GLU A 94 -6.97 4.56 -37.58
C GLU A 94 -5.84 3.54 -37.84
N SER A 95 -4.78 3.53 -37.05
CA SER A 95 -3.70 2.54 -37.07
C SER A 95 -2.80 2.67 -35.84
N GLU A 96 -2.00 1.64 -35.57
CA GLU A 96 -0.93 1.72 -34.54
C GLU A 96 0.07 2.85 -34.82
N ARG A 97 0.36 3.09 -36.11
CA ARG A 97 1.26 4.17 -36.52
C ARG A 97 0.69 5.52 -36.13
N ARG A 98 -0.59 5.76 -36.38
CA ARG A 98 -1.26 7.02 -36.00
C ARG A 98 -1.23 7.27 -34.48
N LEU A 99 -1.40 6.23 -33.68
CA LEU A 99 -1.23 6.34 -32.23
C LEU A 99 0.22 6.72 -31.87
N LYS A 100 1.22 6.09 -32.47
CA LYS A 100 2.64 6.44 -32.25
C LYS A 100 2.93 7.87 -32.66
N ASP A 101 2.42 8.34 -33.81
CA ASP A 101 2.57 9.71 -34.30
C ASP A 101 1.91 10.70 -33.35
N LEU A 102 0.74 10.38 -32.78
CA LEU A 102 0.05 11.18 -31.77
C LEU A 102 0.87 11.28 -30.47
N LEU A 103 1.41 10.18 -29.98
CA LEU A 103 2.27 10.18 -28.79
C LEU A 103 3.56 10.98 -29.03
N TYR A 104 4.15 10.86 -30.21
CA TYR A 104 5.27 11.68 -30.62
C TYR A 104 4.92 13.17 -30.62
N HIS A 105 3.75 13.53 -31.17
CA HIS A 105 3.23 14.89 -31.15
C HIS A 105 3.11 15.42 -29.71
N PHE A 106 2.43 14.69 -28.82
CA PHE A 106 2.29 15.09 -27.40
C PHE A 106 3.64 15.29 -26.70
N ASN A 107 4.61 14.43 -26.98
CA ASN A 107 5.93 14.49 -26.36
C ASN A 107 6.82 15.62 -26.90
N ASN A 108 6.49 16.22 -28.04
CA ASN A 108 7.27 17.27 -28.70
C ASN A 108 6.48 18.58 -28.89
N LEU A 109 5.45 18.80 -28.08
CA LEU A 109 4.72 20.06 -28.09
C LEU A 109 5.61 21.25 -27.73
N PRO A 110 5.46 22.42 -28.39
CA PRO A 110 6.14 23.64 -27.99
C PRO A 110 5.72 24.06 -26.59
N ASP A 111 6.45 24.98 -25.99
CA ASP A 111 6.09 25.51 -24.69
C ASP A 111 4.76 26.28 -24.78
N SER A 112 3.89 26.07 -23.77
CA SER A 112 2.60 26.73 -23.66
C SER A 112 2.75 28.21 -23.29
N HIS A 113 1.85 29.04 -23.79
CA HIS A 113 1.71 30.42 -23.31
C HIS A 113 1.41 30.46 -21.81
N GLU A 114 1.82 31.52 -21.13
CA GLU A 114 1.69 31.64 -19.68
C GLU A 114 0.22 31.50 -19.21
N GLU A 115 -0.73 31.97 -20.00
CA GLU A 115 -2.18 31.89 -19.73
C GLU A 115 -2.71 30.45 -19.70
N GLU A 116 -2.02 29.53 -20.38
CA GLU A 116 -2.39 28.13 -20.46
C GLU A 116 -1.77 27.27 -19.34
N GLN A 117 -0.84 27.85 -18.57
CA GLN A 117 -0.13 27.16 -17.51
C GLN A 117 -0.98 27.11 -16.24
N TYR A 118 -1.42 25.92 -15.87
CA TYR A 118 -2.21 25.69 -14.66
C TYR A 118 -1.42 24.90 -13.60
N ILE A 119 -0.94 23.71 -13.93
CA ILE A 119 -0.12 22.90 -13.01
C ILE A 119 1.21 23.60 -12.74
N ALA A 120 1.84 24.16 -13.75
CA ALA A 120 3.07 24.91 -13.62
C ALA A 120 2.92 26.17 -12.76
N LYS A 121 1.75 26.81 -12.81
CA LYS A 121 1.44 28.02 -12.02
C LYS A 121 1.17 27.72 -10.55
N TYR A 122 0.42 26.64 -10.26
CA TYR A 122 -0.12 26.42 -8.92
C TYR A 122 0.51 25.27 -8.15
N TYR A 123 1.19 24.31 -8.83
CA TYR A 123 1.66 23.04 -8.22
C TYR A 123 3.16 22.77 -8.48
N ALA A 124 3.87 23.74 -9.05
CA ALA A 124 5.29 23.66 -9.30
C ALA A 124 5.99 24.98 -8.94
N PRO A 125 7.33 24.99 -8.76
CA PRO A 125 8.08 26.23 -8.56
C PRO A 125 8.11 27.08 -9.84
N SER A 126 8.37 28.37 -9.66
CA SER A 126 8.55 29.34 -10.75
C SER A 126 9.87 29.14 -11.50
N THR A 127 10.88 28.56 -10.83
CA THR A 127 12.22 28.31 -11.39
C THR A 127 12.42 26.86 -11.82
N VAL A 128 13.29 26.65 -12.81
CA VAL A 128 13.76 25.32 -13.21
C VAL A 128 14.90 24.80 -12.33
N ASP A 129 15.56 25.70 -11.59
CA ASP A 129 16.66 25.37 -10.69
C ASP A 129 16.10 24.79 -9.38
N ILE A 130 16.23 23.48 -9.21
CA ILE A 130 15.67 22.73 -8.06
C ILE A 130 16.34 23.07 -6.72
N ASP A 131 17.50 23.68 -6.73
CA ASP A 131 18.23 24.07 -5.52
C ASP A 131 17.85 25.49 -5.03
N LYS A 132 17.14 26.27 -5.86
CA LYS A 132 16.66 27.63 -5.55
C LYS A 132 15.18 27.71 -5.17
N VAL A 133 14.51 26.58 -4.98
CA VAL A 133 13.08 26.53 -4.65
C VAL A 133 12.81 26.84 -3.18
N ASP A 134 11.72 27.54 -2.89
CA ASP A 134 11.25 27.79 -1.52
C ASP A 134 9.90 27.09 -1.27
N PHE A 135 9.95 25.89 -0.66
CA PHE A 135 8.77 25.10 -0.33
C PHE A 135 7.78 25.82 0.61
N ARG A 136 8.17 26.94 1.20
CA ARG A 136 7.29 27.74 2.05
C ARG A 136 6.40 28.68 1.25
N LYS A 137 6.84 29.07 0.04
CA LYS A 137 6.18 30.05 -0.84
C LYS A 137 5.58 29.41 -2.09
N GLU A 138 6.10 28.25 -2.50
CA GLU A 138 5.72 27.55 -3.71
C GLU A 138 5.37 26.10 -3.40
N ARG A 139 4.48 25.51 -4.22
CA ARG A 139 4.21 24.08 -4.13
C ARG A 139 5.20 23.31 -4.99
N LEU A 140 5.74 22.23 -4.48
CA LEU A 140 6.79 21.43 -5.12
C LEU A 140 6.30 20.04 -5.51
N PHE A 141 5.07 19.91 -6.02
CA PHE A 141 4.55 18.62 -6.48
C PHE A 141 5.27 18.09 -7.70
N TYR A 142 5.65 18.98 -8.62
CA TYR A 142 6.39 18.66 -9.85
C TYR A 142 7.57 19.61 -10.01
N THR A 143 8.57 19.21 -10.80
CA THR A 143 9.54 20.18 -11.34
C THR A 143 8.84 21.14 -12.29
N ARG A 144 9.37 22.34 -12.48
CA ARG A 144 8.82 23.32 -13.44
C ARG A 144 8.63 22.72 -14.83
N GLN A 145 9.62 21.97 -15.31
CA GLN A 145 9.60 21.32 -16.62
C GLN A 145 8.49 20.28 -16.75
N ASN A 146 8.34 19.39 -15.74
CA ASN A 146 7.30 18.36 -15.75
C ASN A 146 5.90 18.95 -15.61
N ALA A 147 5.74 20.02 -14.83
CA ALA A 147 4.46 20.74 -14.72
C ALA A 147 4.05 21.37 -16.05
N LEU A 148 4.98 22.02 -16.76
CA LEU A 148 4.76 22.55 -18.11
C LEU A 148 4.42 21.43 -19.12
N ALA A 149 5.06 20.26 -19.00
CA ALA A 149 4.73 19.11 -19.82
C ALA A 149 3.30 18.61 -19.57
N ILE A 150 2.85 18.55 -18.30
CA ILE A 150 1.47 18.21 -17.96
C ILE A 150 0.50 19.22 -18.60
N ASP A 151 0.76 20.51 -18.43
CA ASP A 151 -0.13 21.57 -18.93
C ASP A 151 -0.31 21.48 -20.45
N LYS A 152 0.80 21.44 -21.20
CA LYS A 152 0.75 21.42 -22.67
C LYS A 152 0.11 20.16 -23.22
N ILE A 153 0.42 18.98 -22.66
CA ILE A 153 -0.18 17.72 -23.09
C ILE A 153 -1.68 17.70 -22.78
N ARG A 154 -2.07 18.13 -21.57
CA ARG A 154 -3.47 18.09 -21.15
C ARG A 154 -4.34 19.06 -21.93
N ASN A 155 -3.85 20.26 -22.21
CA ASN A 155 -4.53 21.24 -23.05
C ASN A 155 -4.68 20.71 -24.48
N GLU A 156 -3.63 20.11 -25.04
CA GLU A 156 -3.65 19.57 -26.40
C GLU A 156 -4.63 18.39 -26.53
N ILE A 157 -4.72 17.52 -25.50
CA ILE A 157 -5.75 16.47 -25.47
C ILE A 157 -7.15 17.07 -25.60
N ASP A 158 -7.45 18.16 -24.88
CA ASP A 158 -8.77 18.82 -24.96
C ASP A 158 -9.01 19.50 -26.30
N ARG A 159 -7.95 20.01 -26.93
CA ARG A 159 -8.03 20.62 -28.25
C ARG A 159 -8.31 19.60 -29.36
N ILE A 160 -7.58 18.47 -29.34
CA ILE A 160 -7.73 17.41 -30.37
C ILE A 160 -8.99 16.56 -30.11
N PHE A 161 -9.25 16.24 -28.84
CA PHE A 161 -10.36 15.40 -28.42
C PHE A 161 -11.31 16.16 -27.47
N PRO A 162 -12.11 17.10 -28.00
CA PRO A 162 -12.95 17.97 -27.17
C PRO A 162 -13.90 17.18 -26.28
N PRO A 163 -14.04 17.52 -24.97
CA PRO A 163 -14.89 16.79 -24.03
C PRO A 163 -16.39 16.86 -24.40
N LYS A 164 -16.79 17.90 -25.17
CA LYS A 164 -18.16 18.06 -25.68
C LYS A 164 -18.51 17.07 -26.79
N LYS A 165 -17.53 16.52 -27.50
CA LYS A 165 -17.76 15.55 -28.59
C LYS A 165 -17.94 14.14 -27.99
N LYS A 166 -19.20 13.73 -27.83
CA LYS A 166 -19.62 12.50 -27.15
C LYS A 166 -19.58 11.23 -28.03
N THR A 167 -18.87 11.24 -29.18
CA THR A 167 -18.71 10.01 -29.99
C THR A 167 -17.83 9.01 -29.26
N TYR A 168 -18.12 7.71 -29.40
CA TYR A 168 -17.35 6.62 -28.80
C TYR A 168 -15.85 6.75 -29.07
N VAL A 169 -15.46 6.93 -30.34
CA VAL A 169 -14.05 7.07 -30.75
C VAL A 169 -13.38 8.27 -30.07
N ASN A 170 -14.03 9.45 -30.03
CA ASN A 170 -13.46 10.61 -29.39
C ASN A 170 -13.27 10.39 -27.88
N GLN A 171 -14.26 9.78 -27.22
CA GLN A 171 -14.15 9.48 -25.79
C GLN A 171 -13.02 8.49 -25.49
N ARG A 172 -12.87 7.42 -26.29
CA ARG A 172 -11.80 6.43 -26.10
C ARG A 172 -10.41 7.01 -26.38
N ARG A 173 -10.25 7.81 -27.44
CA ARG A 173 -9.00 8.55 -27.73
C ARG A 173 -8.62 9.46 -26.55
N ARG A 174 -9.59 10.21 -26.05
CA ARG A 174 -9.40 11.11 -24.90
C ARG A 174 -9.02 10.35 -23.64
N GLN A 175 -9.80 9.33 -23.25
CA GLN A 175 -9.58 8.55 -22.03
C GLN A 175 -8.21 7.87 -22.03
N LEU A 176 -7.80 7.25 -23.15
CA LEU A 176 -6.49 6.63 -23.25
C LEU A 176 -5.37 7.66 -23.12
N SER A 177 -5.47 8.80 -23.80
CA SER A 177 -4.46 9.87 -23.74
C SER A 177 -4.32 10.44 -22.31
N ILE A 178 -5.45 10.67 -21.61
CA ILE A 178 -5.42 11.14 -20.22
C ILE A 178 -4.87 10.06 -19.28
N ALA A 179 -5.24 8.80 -19.45
CA ALA A 179 -4.73 7.70 -18.63
C ALA A 179 -3.19 7.57 -18.70
N LEU A 180 -2.62 7.73 -19.90
CA LEU A 180 -1.17 7.74 -20.09
C LEU A 180 -0.52 8.94 -19.38
N LEU A 181 -1.13 10.12 -19.44
CA LEU A 181 -0.65 11.30 -18.73
C LEU A 181 -0.75 11.14 -17.21
N LEU A 182 -1.86 10.60 -16.70
CA LEU A 182 -2.05 10.33 -15.26
C LEU A 182 -0.99 9.38 -14.70
N TYR A 183 -0.63 8.35 -15.46
CA TYR A 183 0.45 7.45 -15.07
C TYR A 183 1.79 8.18 -14.94
N GLU A 184 2.17 8.98 -15.93
CA GLU A 184 3.41 9.76 -15.91
C GLU A 184 3.38 10.82 -14.79
N ALA A 185 2.26 11.52 -14.61
CA ALA A 185 2.08 12.50 -13.54
C ALA A 185 2.20 11.85 -12.14
N ALA A 186 1.60 10.67 -11.92
CA ALA A 186 1.75 9.92 -10.68
C ALA A 186 3.19 9.43 -10.47
N THR A 187 3.89 9.07 -11.55
CA THR A 187 5.25 8.55 -11.49
C THR A 187 6.27 9.63 -11.17
N HIS A 188 6.15 10.82 -11.76
CA HIS A 188 7.16 11.90 -11.66
C HIS A 188 6.87 12.92 -10.55
N THR A 189 5.93 12.64 -9.67
CA THR A 189 5.59 13.53 -8.55
C THR A 189 6.64 13.52 -7.43
N ASN A 190 6.84 14.67 -6.79
CA ASN A 190 7.73 14.86 -5.64
C ASN A 190 7.00 14.60 -4.31
N THR A 191 6.36 13.45 -4.20
CA THR A 191 5.59 13.03 -3.04
C THR A 191 5.99 11.63 -2.56
N SER A 192 5.52 11.24 -1.40
CA SER A 192 5.70 9.88 -0.85
C SER A 192 4.59 8.90 -1.30
N GLY A 193 3.96 9.14 -2.47
CA GLY A 193 2.91 8.29 -3.03
C GLY A 193 1.48 8.81 -2.83
N VAL A 194 1.31 9.95 -2.13
CA VAL A 194 0.03 10.67 -1.96
C VAL A 194 0.24 12.15 -2.16
N PHE A 195 -0.80 12.86 -2.62
CA PHE A 195 -0.73 14.27 -2.98
C PHE A 195 -1.17 15.24 -1.86
N LYS A 196 -1.30 14.78 -0.63
CA LYS A 196 -1.58 15.66 0.54
C LYS A 196 -0.40 16.52 0.95
N ALA A 197 0.80 16.12 0.57
CA ALA A 197 2.02 16.86 0.85
C ALA A 197 3.11 16.51 -0.16
N TYR A 198 3.99 17.48 -0.43
CA TYR A 198 5.22 17.30 -1.20
C TYR A 198 6.43 17.34 -0.26
N HIS A 199 7.56 16.83 -0.73
CA HIS A 199 8.83 16.94 0.02
C HIS A 199 9.32 18.39 0.04
N LYS A 200 9.96 18.80 1.13
CA LYS A 200 10.47 20.17 1.34
C LYS A 200 11.57 20.61 0.35
N GLY A 201 12.11 19.66 -0.39
CA GLY A 201 13.01 19.80 -1.53
C GLY A 201 12.78 18.64 -2.47
N PHE A 202 13.37 18.66 -3.67
CA PHE A 202 13.19 17.58 -4.62
C PHE A 202 13.96 16.32 -4.22
N GLY A 203 13.33 15.14 -4.38
CA GLY A 203 13.91 13.83 -4.14
C GLY A 203 13.69 13.22 -2.76
N GLY A 204 13.04 13.93 -1.82
CA GLY A 204 12.83 13.46 -0.45
C GLY A 204 14.08 13.59 0.42
N HIS A 205 14.08 12.96 1.61
CA HIS A 205 15.13 13.17 2.62
C HIS A 205 16.52 12.70 2.17
N ASN A 206 16.59 11.54 1.53
CA ASN A 206 17.87 10.95 1.06
C ASN A 206 18.09 11.16 -0.45
N LYS A 207 17.25 11.96 -1.11
CA LYS A 207 17.25 12.13 -2.56
C LYS A 207 17.06 10.83 -3.37
N ASP A 208 16.57 9.76 -2.77
CA ASP A 208 16.39 8.44 -3.40
C ASP A 208 15.42 8.49 -4.61
N ALA A 209 14.45 9.40 -4.56
CA ALA A 209 13.47 9.59 -5.63
C ALA A 209 13.89 10.63 -6.68
N LEU A 210 15.05 11.27 -6.54
CA LEU A 210 15.43 12.45 -7.36
C LEU A 210 15.50 12.11 -8.86
N THR A 211 16.16 11.03 -9.23
CA THR A 211 16.28 10.60 -10.64
C THR A 211 14.90 10.40 -11.29
N ARG A 212 13.97 9.77 -10.58
CA ARG A 212 12.60 9.56 -11.05
C ARG A 212 11.84 10.88 -11.21
N ILE A 213 11.97 11.79 -10.25
CA ILE A 213 11.28 13.09 -10.25
C ILE A 213 11.79 14.02 -11.35
N LEU A 214 13.10 14.00 -11.59
CA LEU A 214 13.74 14.82 -12.62
C LEU A 214 13.59 14.26 -14.05
N ALA A 215 13.29 12.97 -14.19
CA ALA A 215 13.08 12.40 -15.50
C ALA A 215 11.90 13.09 -16.21
N PRO A 216 12.01 13.39 -17.52
CA PRO A 216 10.97 14.10 -18.25
C PRO A 216 9.71 13.24 -18.41
N ILE A 217 8.56 13.85 -18.26
CA ILE A 217 7.27 13.24 -18.60
C ILE A 217 7.24 12.98 -20.11
N LYS A 218 7.04 11.69 -20.47
CA LYS A 218 6.89 11.23 -21.86
C LYS A 218 5.84 10.15 -21.94
N LEU A 219 4.78 10.40 -22.71
CA LEU A 219 3.75 9.40 -22.94
C LEU A 219 4.32 8.25 -23.76
N ARG A 220 4.12 7.03 -23.26
CA ARG A 220 4.59 5.78 -23.87
C ARG A 220 3.43 5.01 -24.49
N TYR A 221 3.74 4.13 -25.42
CA TYR A 221 2.75 3.26 -26.03
C TYR A 221 2.04 2.41 -24.94
N PRO A 222 0.69 2.30 -24.96
CA PRO A 222 -0.05 1.62 -23.91
C PRO A 222 0.17 0.10 -23.94
N CYS A 223 0.33 -0.50 -22.75
CA CYS A 223 0.34 -1.94 -22.57
C CYS A 223 -1.12 -2.42 -22.47
N LEU A 224 -1.74 -2.83 -23.58
CA LEU A 224 -3.11 -3.32 -23.65
C LEU A 224 -3.15 -4.85 -23.72
N CYS A 225 -4.28 -5.42 -23.33
CA CYS A 225 -4.58 -6.86 -23.37
C CYS A 225 -5.77 -7.13 -24.28
N GLU A 226 -5.85 -8.33 -24.84
CA GLU A 226 -7.04 -8.84 -25.54
C GLU A 226 -8.01 -9.48 -24.56
N SER A 227 -9.30 -9.29 -24.80
CA SER A 227 -10.38 -10.05 -24.19
C SER A 227 -11.54 -10.19 -25.20
N ASN A 228 -12.15 -11.36 -25.25
CA ASN A 228 -13.33 -11.63 -26.05
C ASN A 228 -14.63 -11.20 -25.35
N TYR A 229 -14.54 -10.82 -24.07
CA TYR A 229 -15.68 -10.45 -23.25
C TYR A 229 -15.66 -8.98 -22.90
N PRO A 230 -16.83 -8.36 -22.73
CA PRO A 230 -16.92 -6.93 -22.43
C PRO A 230 -16.30 -6.61 -21.05
N CYS A 231 -15.66 -5.44 -21.00
CA CYS A 231 -15.22 -4.84 -19.74
C CYS A 231 -15.86 -3.45 -19.63
N VAL A 232 -16.71 -3.28 -18.64
CA VAL A 232 -17.45 -2.03 -18.39
C VAL A 232 -16.94 -1.38 -17.12
N VAL A 233 -16.82 -0.06 -17.13
CA VAL A 233 -16.37 0.71 -15.98
C VAL A 233 -17.41 1.72 -15.58
N TYR A 234 -17.81 1.71 -14.32
CA TYR A 234 -18.71 2.66 -13.71
C TYR A 234 -17.94 3.67 -12.85
N LYS A 235 -18.61 4.79 -12.56
CA LYS A 235 -18.12 5.80 -11.63
C LYS A 235 -19.26 6.16 -10.68
N ASP A 236 -19.38 5.39 -9.61
CA ASP A 236 -20.50 5.52 -8.68
C ASP A 236 -20.09 5.11 -7.26
N ASP A 237 -20.96 5.34 -6.27
CA ASP A 237 -20.83 4.70 -4.98
C ASP A 237 -20.97 3.18 -5.13
N ALA A 238 -20.08 2.43 -4.46
CA ALA A 238 -20.03 0.96 -4.60
C ALA A 238 -21.31 0.29 -4.06
N THR A 239 -21.85 0.81 -2.96
CA THR A 239 -23.07 0.26 -2.33
C THR A 239 -24.31 0.60 -3.15
N ASP A 240 -24.44 1.84 -3.60
CA ASP A 240 -25.55 2.28 -4.45
C ASP A 240 -25.56 1.51 -5.77
N LEU A 241 -24.39 1.31 -6.37
CA LEU A 241 -24.26 0.53 -7.59
C LEU A 241 -24.68 -0.93 -7.39
N ALA A 242 -24.30 -1.55 -6.28
CA ALA A 242 -24.67 -2.93 -5.95
C ALA A 242 -26.16 -3.08 -5.62
N GLN A 243 -26.78 -2.06 -4.98
CA GLN A 243 -28.18 -2.11 -4.57
C GLN A 243 -29.15 -1.80 -5.72
N TYR A 244 -28.82 -0.78 -6.51
CA TYR A 244 -29.76 -0.18 -7.46
C TYR A 244 -29.30 -0.17 -8.91
N GLY A 245 -27.99 -0.23 -9.14
CA GLY A 245 -27.40 -0.09 -10.48
C GLY A 245 -27.18 -1.41 -11.21
N LEU A 246 -26.88 -2.48 -10.51
CA LEU A 246 -26.54 -3.79 -11.06
C LEU A 246 -27.45 -4.85 -10.44
N LEU A 247 -28.50 -5.21 -11.14
CA LEU A 247 -29.49 -6.22 -10.68
C LEU A 247 -29.11 -7.67 -11.06
N ASP A 248 -28.11 -7.82 -11.90
CA ASP A 248 -27.63 -9.13 -12.37
C ASP A 248 -26.75 -9.83 -11.34
N GLU A 249 -26.71 -11.17 -11.43
CA GLU A 249 -25.83 -11.98 -10.61
C GLU A 249 -24.43 -12.09 -11.22
N PHE A 250 -23.43 -12.18 -10.35
CA PHE A 250 -22.03 -12.37 -10.71
C PHE A 250 -21.55 -13.77 -10.29
N ASP A 251 -20.62 -14.33 -11.05
CA ASP A 251 -19.91 -15.53 -10.59
C ASP A 251 -18.97 -15.18 -9.42
N ILE A 252 -18.25 -14.06 -9.56
CA ILE A 252 -17.26 -13.61 -8.57
C ILE A 252 -17.39 -12.09 -8.35
N ALA A 253 -17.48 -11.65 -7.09
CA ALA A 253 -17.25 -10.26 -6.68
C ALA A 253 -15.95 -10.16 -5.88
N TYR A 254 -15.08 -9.21 -6.23
CA TYR A 254 -13.85 -8.93 -5.50
C TYR A 254 -13.94 -7.61 -4.76
N LEU A 255 -13.81 -7.62 -3.44
CA LEU A 255 -13.97 -6.47 -2.57
C LEU A 255 -12.64 -6.07 -1.94
N ASP A 256 -12.22 -4.84 -2.18
CA ASP A 256 -11.07 -4.19 -1.56
C ASP A 256 -11.45 -2.80 -1.04
N PRO A 257 -12.40 -2.72 -0.08
CA PRO A 257 -12.84 -1.43 0.44
C PRO A 257 -11.70 -0.70 1.14
N PRO A 258 -11.74 0.64 1.25
CA PRO A 258 -10.79 1.38 2.06
C PRO A 258 -10.76 0.85 3.51
N TYR A 259 -9.57 0.47 3.98
CA TYR A 259 -9.38 -0.07 5.34
C TYR A 259 -8.60 0.86 6.27
N ASN A 260 -8.45 2.13 5.89
CA ASN A 260 -7.78 3.15 6.69
C ASN A 260 -8.52 4.50 6.62
N GLN A 261 -8.17 5.44 7.50
CA GLN A 261 -8.82 6.76 7.61
C GLN A 261 -8.50 7.72 6.45
N HIS A 262 -7.87 7.25 5.38
CA HIS A 262 -7.38 8.10 4.31
C HIS A 262 -8.39 8.20 3.17
N GLN A 263 -9.09 9.32 3.07
CA GLN A 263 -9.98 9.61 1.95
C GLN A 263 -9.21 9.73 0.63
N TYR A 264 -9.58 8.92 -0.36
CA TYR A 264 -8.86 8.82 -1.63
C TYR A 264 -9.00 10.08 -2.47
N GLY A 265 -10.18 10.71 -2.51
CA GLY A 265 -10.39 11.99 -3.20
C GLY A 265 -9.43 13.07 -2.75
N SER A 266 -9.18 13.18 -1.43
CA SER A 266 -8.20 14.13 -0.91
C SER A 266 -6.74 13.67 -1.10
N ASN A 267 -6.48 12.36 -1.03
CA ASN A 267 -5.11 11.82 -1.21
C ASN A 267 -4.61 11.95 -2.63
N TYR A 268 -5.50 11.83 -3.61
CA TYR A 268 -5.19 11.85 -5.04
C TYR A 268 -5.82 13.04 -5.77
N HIS A 269 -6.15 14.12 -5.03
CA HIS A 269 -6.82 15.31 -5.56
C HIS A 269 -6.14 15.88 -6.81
N LEU A 270 -4.81 15.84 -6.88
CA LEU A 270 -4.09 16.39 -8.03
C LEU A 270 -4.23 15.50 -9.28
N LEU A 271 -4.39 14.18 -9.12
CA LEU A 271 -4.74 13.32 -10.24
C LEU A 271 -6.17 13.60 -10.71
N ASN A 272 -7.13 13.83 -9.80
CA ASN A 272 -8.47 14.31 -10.18
C ASN A 272 -8.40 15.68 -10.88
N THR A 273 -7.56 16.60 -10.42
CA THR A 273 -7.35 17.90 -11.08
C THR A 273 -6.89 17.73 -12.52
N ILE A 274 -5.96 16.83 -12.80
CA ILE A 274 -5.47 16.53 -14.16
C ILE A 274 -6.55 15.79 -14.98
N ALA A 275 -7.31 14.90 -14.36
CA ALA A 275 -8.37 14.13 -15.01
C ALA A 275 -9.54 15.01 -15.45
N VAL A 276 -10.10 15.79 -14.51
CA VAL A 276 -11.26 16.68 -14.74
C VAL A 276 -10.88 17.89 -15.59
N TRP A 277 -9.77 18.53 -15.27
CA TRP A 277 -9.21 19.70 -15.97
C TRP A 277 -10.11 20.93 -15.98
N ASP A 278 -10.81 21.17 -14.90
CA ASP A 278 -11.68 22.34 -14.69
C ASP A 278 -10.92 23.62 -14.33
N LYS A 279 -9.61 23.50 -14.09
CA LYS A 279 -8.70 24.62 -13.83
C LYS A 279 -9.15 25.54 -12.67
N ILE A 280 -9.70 24.96 -11.60
CA ILE A 280 -10.08 25.73 -10.41
C ILE A 280 -8.83 26.44 -9.86
N PRO A 281 -8.84 27.78 -9.70
CA PRO A 281 -7.69 28.51 -9.19
C PRO A 281 -7.23 28.04 -7.81
N ALA A 282 -5.93 27.88 -7.64
CA ALA A 282 -5.30 27.44 -6.39
C ALA A 282 -4.20 28.43 -5.95
N PRO A 283 -4.56 29.69 -5.56
CA PRO A 283 -3.60 30.78 -5.37
C PRO A 283 -2.53 30.47 -4.34
N LEU A 284 -1.36 31.09 -4.52
CA LEU A 284 -0.19 30.96 -3.63
C LEU A 284 -0.24 32.06 -2.54
N GLU A 285 -1.32 32.07 -1.75
CA GLU A 285 -1.48 33.02 -0.66
C GLU A 285 -0.54 32.73 0.50
N LEU A 286 0.17 33.76 0.96
CA LEU A 286 1.05 33.64 2.12
C LEU A 286 0.35 34.15 3.40
N ASN A 287 0.65 33.53 4.52
CA ASN A 287 0.26 34.00 5.83
C ASN A 287 1.24 35.10 6.34
N GLU A 288 0.99 35.67 7.50
CA GLU A 288 1.82 36.72 8.13
C GLU A 288 3.28 36.31 8.33
N LYS A 289 3.57 35.00 8.39
CA LYS A 289 4.93 34.45 8.51
C LYS A 289 5.60 34.19 7.15
N GLY A 290 4.99 34.63 6.04
CA GLY A 290 5.50 34.41 4.69
C GLY A 290 5.49 32.95 4.25
N VAL A 291 4.55 32.13 4.75
CA VAL A 291 4.41 30.71 4.39
C VAL A 291 3.03 30.48 3.78
N LEU A 292 2.95 29.61 2.79
CA LEU A 292 1.68 29.21 2.14
C LEU A 292 0.61 28.86 3.17
N ARG A 293 -0.56 29.50 3.06
CA ARG A 293 -1.76 29.20 3.86
C ARG A 293 -2.28 27.81 3.52
N ASP A 294 -2.47 27.54 2.24
CA ASP A 294 -2.87 26.22 1.71
C ASP A 294 -1.67 25.56 1.03
N LYS A 295 -1.04 24.64 1.73
CA LYS A 295 0.18 23.97 1.24
C LYS A 295 -0.08 23.03 0.10
N ALA A 296 -1.18 22.31 0.09
CA ALA A 296 -1.44 21.25 -0.87
C ALA A 296 -2.46 21.63 -1.94
N ALA A 297 -3.25 22.68 -1.71
CA ALA A 297 -4.39 23.08 -2.54
C ALA A 297 -5.30 21.90 -2.90
N ILE A 298 -5.71 21.17 -1.85
CA ILE A 298 -6.61 20.02 -2.01
C ILE A 298 -7.94 20.50 -2.57
N ARG A 299 -8.39 19.89 -3.65
CA ARG A 299 -9.73 20.15 -4.24
C ARG A 299 -10.79 20.01 -3.16
N LYS A 300 -11.75 20.94 -3.13
CA LYS A 300 -12.81 20.92 -2.11
C LYS A 300 -13.92 19.91 -2.41
N ASP A 301 -14.11 19.55 -3.66
CA ASP A 301 -15.11 18.59 -4.14
C ASP A 301 -14.86 17.14 -3.71
N TRP A 302 -13.66 16.81 -3.18
CA TRP A 302 -13.44 15.50 -2.57
C TRP A 302 -14.45 15.17 -1.44
N ILE A 303 -15.13 16.19 -0.92
CA ILE A 303 -16.17 16.03 0.10
C ILE A 303 -17.39 15.26 -0.46
N GLU A 304 -17.64 15.36 -1.75
CA GLU A 304 -18.75 14.69 -2.45
C GLU A 304 -18.48 13.18 -2.60
N THR A 305 -17.20 12.79 -2.64
CA THR A 305 -16.78 11.38 -2.72
C THR A 305 -16.18 10.87 -1.39
N ARG A 306 -16.73 11.32 -0.26
CA ARG A 306 -16.32 10.84 1.07
C ARG A 306 -16.77 9.42 1.29
N SER A 307 -15.82 8.51 1.35
CA SER A 307 -16.09 7.11 1.63
C SER A 307 -16.38 6.87 3.11
N ASP A 308 -17.51 6.28 3.43
CA ASP A 308 -17.89 5.88 4.78
C ASP A 308 -16.99 4.76 5.33
N TYR A 309 -16.36 3.97 4.48
CA TYR A 309 -15.33 2.98 4.86
C TYR A 309 -14.09 3.60 5.53
N CYS A 310 -13.85 4.91 5.35
CA CYS A 310 -12.74 5.62 5.99
C CYS A 310 -13.07 6.18 7.39
N TYR A 311 -14.29 6.00 7.88
CA TYR A 311 -14.73 6.47 9.20
C TYR A 311 -14.95 5.31 10.17
N LYS A 312 -14.24 5.32 11.30
CA LYS A 312 -14.31 4.23 12.29
C LYS A 312 -15.74 3.89 12.74
N VAL A 313 -16.61 4.89 12.86
CA VAL A 313 -18.00 4.71 13.33
C VAL A 313 -18.97 4.28 12.22
N LYS A 314 -18.55 4.28 10.96
CA LYS A 314 -19.41 3.99 9.80
C LYS A 314 -18.94 2.80 8.98
N ALA A 315 -17.65 2.50 9.02
CA ALA A 315 -17.03 1.53 8.13
C ALA A 315 -17.65 0.14 8.24
N GLU A 316 -17.97 -0.30 9.45
CA GLU A 316 -18.58 -1.61 9.71
C GLU A 316 -19.97 -1.70 9.06
N ALA A 317 -20.83 -0.70 9.30
CA ALA A 317 -22.17 -0.66 8.72
C ALA A 317 -22.11 -0.60 7.18
N ALA A 318 -21.27 0.28 6.62
CA ALA A 318 -21.09 0.39 5.17
C ALA A 318 -20.58 -0.93 4.54
N PHE A 319 -19.68 -1.64 5.22
CA PHE A 319 -19.19 -2.94 4.77
C PHE A 319 -20.30 -4.02 4.82
N LYS A 320 -21.10 -4.02 5.89
CA LYS A 320 -22.23 -4.93 6.03
C LYS A 320 -23.27 -4.69 4.94
N ASP A 321 -23.67 -3.44 4.72
CA ASP A 321 -24.64 -3.06 3.69
C ASP A 321 -24.17 -3.50 2.29
N LEU A 322 -22.88 -3.35 1.99
CA LEU A 322 -22.31 -3.80 0.74
C LEU A 322 -22.35 -5.33 0.59
N ILE A 323 -21.88 -6.07 1.60
CA ILE A 323 -21.87 -7.55 1.59
C ILE A 323 -23.30 -8.10 1.40
N GLU A 324 -24.28 -7.51 2.08
CA GLU A 324 -25.70 -7.90 1.94
C GLU A 324 -26.24 -7.62 0.54
N SER A 325 -25.85 -6.50 -0.07
CA SER A 325 -26.35 -6.04 -1.37
C SER A 325 -25.75 -6.78 -2.56
N ILE A 326 -24.52 -7.26 -2.45
CA ILE A 326 -23.84 -7.94 -3.57
C ILE A 326 -24.52 -9.28 -3.89
N ARG A 327 -24.84 -9.46 -5.18
CA ARG A 327 -25.38 -10.69 -5.75
C ARG A 327 -24.27 -11.40 -6.53
N ALA A 328 -23.51 -12.23 -5.83
CA ALA A 328 -22.47 -13.03 -6.44
C ALA A 328 -22.41 -14.41 -5.78
N HIS A 329 -22.13 -15.47 -6.55
CA HIS A 329 -21.93 -16.81 -6.02
C HIS A 329 -20.73 -16.81 -5.06
N TYR A 330 -19.58 -16.29 -5.50
CA TYR A 330 -18.41 -16.14 -4.66
C TYR A 330 -18.08 -14.67 -4.41
N ILE A 331 -17.79 -14.34 -3.14
CA ILE A 331 -17.33 -13.02 -2.76
C ILE A 331 -15.92 -13.16 -2.19
N ILE A 332 -14.95 -12.48 -2.80
CA ILE A 332 -13.54 -12.49 -2.38
C ILE A 332 -13.23 -11.14 -1.73
N VAL A 333 -12.97 -11.13 -0.43
CA VAL A 333 -12.69 -9.92 0.35
C VAL A 333 -11.22 -9.84 0.70
N SER A 334 -10.53 -8.81 0.20
CA SER A 334 -9.14 -8.49 0.59
C SER A 334 -9.14 -7.44 1.70
N TYR A 335 -8.56 -7.76 2.85
CA TYR A 335 -8.51 -6.85 3.99
C TYR A 335 -7.24 -7.07 4.84
N SER A 336 -7.12 -6.34 5.96
CA SER A 336 -5.93 -6.35 6.81
C SER A 336 -6.31 -6.33 8.28
N THR A 337 -5.54 -7.03 9.13
CA THR A 337 -5.81 -7.10 10.59
C THR A 337 -5.58 -5.77 11.32
N ASP A 338 -4.93 -4.77 10.73
CA ASP A 338 -4.86 -3.39 11.26
C ASP A 338 -5.81 -2.43 10.53
N GLY A 339 -6.81 -2.96 9.83
CA GLY A 339 -7.89 -2.20 9.24
C GLY A 339 -8.79 -1.52 10.28
N ILE A 340 -9.66 -0.62 9.79
CA ILE A 340 -10.62 0.12 10.65
C ILE A 340 -11.62 -0.82 11.30
N ILE A 341 -12.12 -1.80 10.53
CA ILE A 341 -13.03 -2.84 11.01
C ILE A 341 -12.16 -3.96 11.60
N PRO A 342 -12.39 -4.38 12.86
CA PRO A 342 -11.70 -5.52 13.45
C PRO A 342 -11.89 -6.80 12.63
N PHE A 343 -10.89 -7.68 12.65
CA PHE A 343 -10.95 -8.94 11.90
C PHE A 343 -12.18 -9.78 12.25
N GLU A 344 -12.54 -9.85 13.52
CA GLU A 344 -13.69 -10.63 13.99
C GLU A 344 -15.00 -10.12 13.39
N ASP A 345 -15.19 -8.80 13.36
CA ASP A 345 -16.39 -8.17 12.79
C ASP A 345 -16.47 -8.38 11.27
N VAL A 346 -15.33 -8.25 10.54
CA VAL A 346 -15.28 -8.58 9.11
C VAL A 346 -15.66 -10.05 8.87
N LYS A 347 -15.09 -10.98 9.65
CA LYS A 347 -15.37 -12.42 9.55
C LYS A 347 -16.85 -12.70 9.80
N ASP A 348 -17.42 -12.12 10.84
CA ASP A 348 -18.82 -12.39 11.26
C ASP A 348 -19.80 -11.84 10.20
N ILE A 349 -19.57 -10.63 9.67
CA ILE A 349 -20.35 -10.08 8.53
C ILE A 349 -20.26 -11.00 7.30
N CYS A 350 -19.06 -11.51 6.99
CA CYS A 350 -18.89 -12.45 5.89
C CYS A 350 -19.61 -13.79 6.14
N ALA A 351 -19.62 -14.28 7.39
CA ALA A 351 -20.27 -15.51 7.78
C ALA A 351 -21.81 -15.43 7.74
N ASP A 352 -22.37 -14.24 7.97
CA ASP A 352 -23.81 -14.00 7.78
C ASP A 352 -24.22 -14.16 6.30
N LYS A 353 -23.30 -13.91 5.35
CA LYS A 353 -23.55 -14.03 3.91
C LYS A 353 -23.38 -15.45 3.37
N GLY A 354 -22.42 -16.23 3.89
CA GLY A 354 -22.15 -17.57 3.39
C GLY A 354 -21.04 -18.32 4.11
N ASP A 355 -20.61 -19.46 3.57
CA ASP A 355 -19.49 -20.23 4.14
C ASP A 355 -18.15 -19.56 3.83
N VAL A 356 -17.30 -19.41 4.84
CA VAL A 356 -16.10 -18.57 4.77
C VAL A 356 -14.84 -19.42 4.82
N ASN A 357 -13.95 -19.21 3.86
CA ASN A 357 -12.58 -19.70 3.82
C ASN A 357 -11.60 -18.56 3.83
N ILE A 358 -10.32 -18.82 4.15
CA ILE A 358 -9.27 -17.81 4.24
C ILE A 358 -8.00 -18.24 3.52
N LEU A 359 -7.39 -17.26 2.82
CA LEU A 359 -6.01 -17.31 2.36
C LEU A 359 -5.21 -16.18 2.98
N THR A 360 -3.96 -16.45 3.31
CA THR A 360 -3.05 -15.45 3.88
C THR A 360 -1.73 -15.47 3.13
N ASN A 361 -1.12 -14.29 2.95
CA ASN A 361 0.22 -14.23 2.41
C ASN A 361 1.25 -14.69 3.46
N GLU A 362 2.29 -15.41 3.03
CA GLU A 362 3.46 -15.70 3.88
C GLU A 362 4.27 -14.43 4.22
N TYR A 363 4.02 -13.35 3.51
CA TYR A 363 4.81 -12.12 3.59
C TYR A 363 4.18 -11.09 4.52
N VAL A 364 4.80 -10.87 5.67
CA VAL A 364 4.50 -9.71 6.52
C VAL A 364 5.05 -8.46 5.84
N LYS A 365 4.18 -7.60 5.35
CA LYS A 365 4.56 -6.38 4.62
C LYS A 365 5.36 -5.43 5.52
N TYR A 366 6.65 -5.25 5.21
CA TYR A 366 7.46 -4.20 5.83
C TYR A 366 6.96 -2.83 5.33
N ARG A 367 6.31 -2.06 6.19
CA ARG A 367 5.94 -0.66 5.88
C ARG A 367 7.16 0.24 6.04
N GLY A 368 7.82 0.55 4.93
CA GLY A 368 8.70 1.72 4.85
C GLY A 368 7.86 3.00 4.89
N GLY A 369 7.79 3.68 6.05
CA GLY A 369 7.12 4.96 6.17
C GLY A 369 6.77 5.28 7.63
N LYS A 370 6.98 6.53 8.04
CA LYS A 370 6.71 7.09 9.36
C LYS A 370 5.22 7.09 9.69
N GLN A 371 4.65 5.95 10.09
CA GLN A 371 3.31 5.93 10.68
C GLN A 371 3.40 5.54 12.15
N SER A 372 2.64 6.27 12.96
CA SER A 372 2.59 6.29 14.43
C SER A 372 3.02 5.02 15.16
N ASN A 373 3.92 5.19 16.12
CA ASN A 373 4.44 4.17 17.03
C ASN A 373 3.39 3.52 17.98
N GLY A 374 2.10 3.71 17.73
CA GLY A 374 1.02 3.14 18.55
C GLY A 374 0.27 1.99 17.88
N ARG A 375 0.63 1.59 16.63
CA ARG A 375 0.02 0.43 15.96
C ARG A 375 0.95 -0.76 16.03
N SER A 376 0.41 -1.91 16.42
CA SER A 376 1.17 -3.16 16.48
C SER A 376 1.81 -3.48 15.13
N ASN A 377 3.07 -3.96 15.14
CA ASN A 377 3.79 -4.42 13.95
C ASN A 377 3.22 -5.76 13.41
N LEU A 378 2.01 -6.13 13.80
CA LEU A 378 1.35 -7.41 13.57
C LEU A 378 0.32 -7.31 12.44
N ASN A 379 0.66 -6.67 11.32
CA ASN A 379 -0.26 -6.56 10.19
C ASN A 379 -0.23 -7.82 9.32
N ILE A 380 -1.37 -8.49 9.21
CA ILE A 380 -1.59 -9.63 8.34
C ILE A 380 -2.56 -9.19 7.25
N GLU A 381 -2.12 -9.23 5.99
CA GLU A 381 -2.98 -9.11 4.83
C GLU A 381 -3.62 -10.48 4.58
N TYR A 382 -4.94 -10.52 4.45
CA TYR A 382 -5.70 -11.74 4.23
C TYR A 382 -6.75 -11.58 3.14
N VAL A 383 -7.18 -12.70 2.59
CA VAL A 383 -8.29 -12.79 1.62
C VAL A 383 -9.30 -13.77 2.18
N LEU A 384 -10.52 -13.31 2.46
CA LEU A 384 -11.65 -14.17 2.76
C LEU A 384 -12.36 -14.54 1.46
N ILE A 385 -12.80 -15.79 1.37
CA ILE A 385 -13.57 -16.34 0.26
C ILE A 385 -14.90 -16.79 0.82
N ILE A 386 -15.99 -16.21 0.35
CA ILE A 386 -17.36 -16.49 0.80
C ILE A 386 -18.06 -17.26 -0.32
N ASP A 387 -18.59 -18.42 -0.01
CA ASP A 387 -19.53 -19.17 -0.85
C ASP A 387 -20.96 -18.81 -0.40
N SER A 388 -21.62 -17.92 -1.14
CA SER A 388 -22.93 -17.37 -0.75
C SER A 388 -24.09 -18.36 -0.92
N GLU A 389 -23.88 -19.48 -1.62
CA GLU A 389 -24.87 -20.55 -1.76
C GLU A 389 -24.84 -21.51 -0.58
N LYS A 390 -23.84 -21.42 0.30
CA LYS A 390 -23.69 -22.28 1.49
C LYS A 390 -23.83 -21.47 2.76
N LYS A 391 -24.42 -22.08 3.77
CA LYS A 391 -24.42 -21.51 5.12
C LYS A 391 -23.05 -21.68 5.78
N ALA A 392 -22.63 -20.68 6.54
CA ALA A 392 -21.40 -20.74 7.30
C ALA A 392 -21.33 -21.97 8.22
N LEU A 393 -20.24 -22.72 8.13
CA LEU A 393 -19.98 -23.88 8.96
C LEU A 393 -19.08 -23.50 10.13
N LYS A 394 -19.41 -23.97 11.33
CA LYS A 394 -18.54 -23.76 12.51
C LYS A 394 -17.13 -24.28 12.30
N GLN A 395 -16.96 -25.33 11.51
CA GLN A 395 -15.66 -25.89 11.19
C GLN A 395 -14.86 -24.95 10.29
N SER A 396 -15.46 -24.35 9.25
CA SER A 396 -14.82 -23.37 8.37
C SER A 396 -14.35 -22.15 9.16
N LEU A 397 -15.22 -21.61 10.03
CA LEU A 397 -14.87 -20.47 10.88
C LEU A 397 -13.74 -20.79 11.87
N ALA A 398 -13.70 -22.00 12.43
CA ALA A 398 -12.61 -22.43 13.28
C ALA A 398 -11.27 -22.51 12.53
N VAL A 399 -11.28 -22.91 11.25
CA VAL A 399 -10.09 -22.89 10.38
C VAL A 399 -9.63 -21.45 10.11
N VAL A 400 -10.58 -20.54 9.84
CA VAL A 400 -10.30 -19.11 9.65
C VAL A 400 -9.62 -18.51 10.88
N ASP A 401 -10.19 -18.73 12.06
CA ASP A 401 -9.64 -18.24 13.34
C ASP A 401 -8.25 -18.82 13.62
N LYS A 402 -8.09 -20.13 13.40
CA LYS A 402 -6.80 -20.81 13.58
C LYS A 402 -5.73 -20.25 12.67
N THR A 403 -6.05 -20.05 11.39
CA THR A 403 -5.10 -19.51 10.39
C THR A 403 -4.55 -18.14 10.80
N ILE A 404 -5.42 -17.22 11.19
CA ILE A 404 -5.01 -15.89 11.67
C ILE A 404 -4.19 -15.99 12.96
N LEU A 405 -4.58 -16.85 13.89
CA LEU A 405 -3.86 -17.02 15.14
C LEU A 405 -2.45 -17.59 14.94
N VAL A 406 -2.29 -18.59 14.07
CA VAL A 406 -0.97 -19.11 13.67
C VAL A 406 -0.10 -17.98 13.10
N LYS A 407 -0.62 -17.16 12.20
CA LYS A 407 0.13 -16.01 11.65
C LYS A 407 0.50 -15.00 12.72
N LYS A 408 -0.39 -14.68 13.67
CA LYS A 408 -0.09 -13.81 14.82
C LYS A 408 1.04 -14.39 15.67
N VAL A 409 1.03 -15.68 15.94
CA VAL A 409 2.10 -16.37 16.69
C VAL A 409 3.42 -16.34 15.91
N LEU A 410 3.42 -16.67 14.60
CA LEU A 410 4.62 -16.62 13.75
C LEU A 410 5.25 -15.22 13.68
N ILE A 411 4.45 -14.16 13.75
CA ILE A 411 4.98 -12.79 13.82
C ILE A 411 5.66 -12.53 15.15
N LEU A 412 5.17 -13.09 16.25
CA LEU A 412 5.83 -12.98 17.55
C LEU A 412 7.22 -13.59 17.50
N PHE A 413 7.42 -14.75 16.86
CA PHE A 413 8.75 -15.36 16.70
C PHE A 413 9.80 -14.47 15.97
N LYS A 414 9.36 -13.40 15.31
CA LYS A 414 10.25 -12.38 14.70
C LYS A 414 10.63 -11.24 15.65
N LYS A 415 10.10 -11.24 16.88
CA LYS A 415 10.47 -10.26 17.92
C LYS A 415 11.73 -10.68 18.65
N ARG A 416 12.24 -9.78 19.46
CA ARG A 416 13.29 -10.02 20.44
C ARG A 416 12.66 -10.25 21.81
N TYR A 417 13.29 -11.06 22.62
CA TYR A 417 12.77 -11.50 23.90
C TYR A 417 13.70 -11.10 25.05
N SER A 418 13.11 -10.84 26.20
CA SER A 418 13.84 -10.70 27.45
C SER A 418 13.93 -12.08 28.12
N GLU A 419 15.16 -12.50 28.45
CA GLU A 419 15.38 -13.79 29.11
C GLU A 419 14.71 -13.83 30.47
N LEU A 420 14.74 -12.72 31.21
CA LEU A 420 14.02 -12.58 32.48
C LEU A 420 12.50 -12.75 32.33
N LYS A 421 11.91 -12.16 31.27
CA LYS A 421 10.48 -12.32 31.01
C LYS A 421 10.14 -13.72 30.51
N LEU A 422 11.01 -14.35 29.73
CA LEU A 422 10.83 -15.73 29.28
C LEU A 422 10.79 -16.69 30.45
N SER A 423 11.69 -16.57 31.44
CA SER A 423 11.73 -17.42 32.62
C SER A 423 10.46 -17.38 33.48
N ASN A 424 9.65 -16.31 33.36
CA ASN A 424 8.34 -16.22 34.03
C ASN A 424 7.24 -17.05 33.33
N HIS A 425 7.47 -17.47 32.10
CA HIS A 425 6.46 -18.13 31.27
C HIS A 425 6.89 -19.48 30.72
N PHE A 426 8.20 -19.74 30.68
CA PHE A 426 8.79 -20.97 30.15
C PHE A 426 9.91 -21.46 31.07
N ASP A 427 10.11 -22.78 31.08
CA ASP A 427 11.29 -23.40 31.72
C ASP A 427 12.47 -23.25 30.75
N LEU A 428 13.53 -22.55 31.15
CA LEU A 428 14.75 -22.38 30.38
C LEU A 428 15.65 -23.61 30.54
N VAL A 429 16.06 -24.23 29.44
CA VAL A 429 16.98 -25.38 29.42
C VAL A 429 18.27 -24.97 28.71
N GLU A 430 19.20 -24.42 29.47
CA GLU A 430 20.46 -23.83 28.96
C GLU A 430 21.32 -24.85 28.22
N SER A 431 21.39 -26.09 28.71
CA SER A 431 22.22 -27.16 28.11
C SER A 431 21.85 -27.46 26.65
N ASP A 432 20.63 -27.23 26.28
CA ASP A 432 20.06 -27.56 24.95
C ASP A 432 19.66 -26.33 24.15
N ASN A 433 19.90 -25.12 24.63
CA ASN A 433 19.45 -23.87 24.02
C ASN A 433 17.98 -23.92 23.63
N ARG A 434 17.11 -24.25 24.57
CA ARG A 434 15.67 -24.35 24.35
C ARG A 434 14.87 -23.82 25.54
N ILE A 435 13.61 -23.49 25.27
CA ILE A 435 12.60 -23.23 26.31
C ILE A 435 11.54 -24.31 26.23
N GLU A 436 10.99 -24.67 27.38
CA GLU A 436 9.95 -25.68 27.51
C GLU A 436 8.74 -25.10 28.25
N ARG A 437 7.55 -25.59 27.90
CA ARG A 437 6.31 -25.32 28.63
C ARG A 437 5.33 -26.46 28.43
N VAL A 438 4.63 -26.82 29.48
CA VAL A 438 3.48 -27.75 29.38
C VAL A 438 2.25 -26.96 28.95
N ILE A 439 1.72 -27.27 27.76
CA ILE A 439 0.50 -26.70 27.21
C ILE A 439 -0.46 -27.87 26.92
N GLN A 440 -1.63 -27.87 27.54
CA GLN A 440 -2.63 -28.92 27.36
C GLN A 440 -2.06 -30.35 27.60
N ASP A 441 -1.36 -30.53 28.68
CA ASP A 441 -0.73 -31.80 29.10
C ASP A 441 0.38 -32.31 28.14
N LYS A 442 0.75 -31.52 27.12
CA LYS A 442 1.88 -31.78 26.22
C LYS A 442 3.03 -30.81 26.49
N ARG A 443 4.23 -31.34 26.62
CA ARG A 443 5.43 -30.53 26.77
C ARG A 443 5.81 -29.97 25.41
N MET A 444 5.63 -28.64 25.26
CA MET A 444 6.12 -27.88 24.10
C MET A 444 7.58 -27.54 24.29
N LYS A 445 8.38 -27.77 23.26
CA LYS A 445 9.81 -27.44 23.22
C LYS A 445 10.03 -26.46 22.07
N LEU A 446 10.61 -25.31 22.37
CA LEU A 446 10.97 -24.31 21.38
C LEU A 446 12.49 -24.20 21.33
N ALA A 447 13.06 -24.35 20.15
CA ALA A 447 14.48 -24.10 19.93
C ALA A 447 14.78 -22.59 20.02
N THR A 448 15.92 -22.25 20.61
CA THR A 448 16.40 -20.88 20.71
C THR A 448 17.91 -20.87 20.62
N PRO A 449 18.53 -20.00 19.79
CA PRO A 449 19.98 -19.90 19.74
C PRO A 449 20.59 -19.27 20.99
N ASP A 450 19.84 -18.38 21.68
CA ASP A 450 20.38 -17.57 22.78
C ASP A 450 19.33 -16.96 23.73
N PHE A 451 18.12 -17.47 23.75
CA PHE A 451 16.96 -16.94 24.47
C PHE A 451 16.50 -15.51 24.04
N PHE A 452 17.31 -14.81 23.25
CA PHE A 452 16.94 -13.50 22.68
C PHE A 452 16.16 -13.62 21.38
N GLU A 453 16.42 -14.66 20.61
CA GLU A 453 15.68 -15.05 19.40
C GLU A 453 15.07 -16.44 19.57
N LEU A 454 13.82 -16.60 19.18
CA LEU A 454 13.12 -17.88 19.23
C LEU A 454 12.81 -18.38 17.83
N ASN A 455 12.90 -19.69 17.64
CA ASN A 455 12.48 -20.36 16.41
C ASN A 455 11.09 -21.00 16.60
N PRO A 456 10.18 -20.84 15.62
CA PRO A 456 8.89 -21.52 15.67
C PRO A 456 9.08 -23.04 15.57
N PRO A 457 8.26 -23.85 16.23
CA PRO A 457 8.29 -25.30 16.06
C PRO A 457 7.68 -25.69 14.71
N ASP A 458 8.22 -26.74 14.07
CA ASP A 458 7.73 -27.25 12.78
C ASP A 458 6.25 -27.68 12.80
N TYR A 459 5.76 -28.08 13.98
CA TYR A 459 4.37 -28.51 14.19
C TYR A 459 3.41 -27.40 14.61
N ILE A 460 3.75 -26.12 14.41
CA ILE A 460 2.93 -24.97 14.86
C ILE A 460 1.51 -25.01 14.28
N ASP A 461 1.38 -25.43 13.02
CA ASP A 461 0.09 -25.54 12.32
C ASP A 461 -0.78 -26.70 12.86
N GLU A 462 -0.20 -27.66 13.57
CA GLU A 462 -0.91 -28.80 14.18
C GLU A 462 -1.50 -28.46 15.55
N LEU A 463 -1.04 -27.38 16.20
CA LEU A 463 -1.50 -26.96 17.51
C LEU A 463 -3.00 -26.63 17.51
N SER A 464 -3.67 -26.95 18.61
CA SER A 464 -5.07 -26.53 18.81
C SER A 464 -5.18 -25.01 18.99
N ILE A 465 -6.35 -24.44 18.71
CA ILE A 465 -6.61 -23.00 18.93
C ILE A 465 -6.30 -22.60 20.38
N ARG A 466 -6.62 -23.46 21.36
CA ARG A 466 -6.35 -23.19 22.77
C ARG A 466 -4.84 -23.13 23.04
N ALA A 467 -4.05 -24.08 22.50
CA ALA A 467 -2.61 -24.10 22.63
C ALA A 467 -1.96 -22.88 21.97
N LEU A 468 -2.42 -22.50 20.78
CA LEU A 468 -1.98 -21.31 20.07
C LEU A 468 -2.26 -20.02 20.84
N LYS A 469 -3.45 -19.88 21.47
CA LYS A 469 -3.79 -18.72 22.31
C LYS A 469 -2.89 -18.63 23.54
N GLU A 470 -2.62 -19.77 24.20
CA GLU A 470 -1.71 -19.80 25.34
C GLU A 470 -0.28 -19.43 24.92
N LEU A 471 0.23 -20.01 23.82
CA LEU A 471 1.55 -19.69 23.26
C LEU A 471 1.62 -18.21 22.87
N TYR A 472 0.60 -17.67 22.19
CA TYR A 472 0.53 -16.25 21.84
C TYR A 472 0.66 -15.35 23.07
N ASN A 473 -0.06 -15.66 24.15
CA ASN A 473 -0.03 -14.88 25.39
C ASN A 473 1.36 -14.93 26.04
N CYS A 474 1.95 -16.12 26.18
CA CYS A 474 3.29 -16.28 26.75
C CYS A 474 4.35 -15.53 25.96
N LEU A 475 4.36 -15.67 24.63
CA LEU A 475 5.31 -14.97 23.76
C LEU A 475 5.08 -13.45 23.77
N SER A 476 3.83 -12.98 23.79
CA SER A 476 3.53 -11.56 23.85
C SER A 476 4.04 -10.90 25.12
N LEU A 477 3.89 -11.57 26.26
CA LEU A 477 4.34 -11.08 27.57
C LEU A 477 5.86 -11.13 27.73
N SER A 478 6.52 -12.04 27.03
CA SER A 478 7.98 -12.23 27.11
C SER A 478 8.76 -11.37 26.11
N ALA A 479 8.09 -10.81 25.07
CA ALA A 479 8.76 -10.00 24.07
C ALA A 479 9.19 -8.63 24.62
N CYS A 480 10.32 -8.12 24.12
CA CYS A 480 10.75 -6.74 24.38
C CYS A 480 9.72 -5.75 23.81
N GLU A 481 9.22 -4.85 24.65
CA GLU A 481 8.18 -3.87 24.29
C GLU A 481 8.79 -2.62 23.65
N THR A 482 9.99 -2.23 24.12
CA THR A 482 10.67 -1.00 23.70
C THR A 482 12.03 -1.31 23.05
N LYS A 483 12.57 -0.35 22.32
CA LYS A 483 13.93 -0.46 21.77
C LYS A 483 15.02 -0.26 22.82
N GLU A 484 14.68 0.39 23.91
CA GLU A 484 15.54 0.50 25.07
C GLU A 484 15.71 -0.85 25.76
N GLU A 485 14.61 -1.59 25.90
CA GLU A 485 14.64 -2.96 26.41
C GLU A 485 15.44 -3.91 25.51
N GLU A 486 15.26 -3.84 24.18
CA GLU A 486 16.07 -4.60 23.23
C GLU A 486 17.58 -4.27 23.37
N LEU A 487 17.93 -2.98 23.56
CA LEU A 487 19.33 -2.59 23.77
C LEU A 487 19.86 -3.10 25.11
N GLN A 488 19.06 -3.08 26.17
CA GLN A 488 19.46 -3.62 27.46
C GLN A 488 19.75 -5.12 27.35
N GLU A 489 18.85 -5.91 26.76
CA GLU A 489 19.08 -7.35 26.55
C GLU A 489 20.36 -7.64 25.72
N ILE A 490 20.64 -6.81 24.70
CA ILE A 490 21.89 -6.93 23.94
C ILE A 490 23.10 -6.68 24.84
N MET A 491 23.05 -5.67 25.73
CA MET A 491 24.15 -5.40 26.67
C MET A 491 24.35 -6.55 27.66
N ASP A 492 23.24 -7.05 28.23
CA ASP A 492 23.28 -8.17 29.17
C ASP A 492 23.88 -9.43 28.53
N LYS A 493 23.61 -9.68 27.24
CA LYS A 493 24.19 -10.77 26.47
C LYS A 493 25.68 -10.57 26.16
N LEU A 494 26.14 -9.34 25.98
CA LEU A 494 27.56 -9.03 25.79
C LEU A 494 28.38 -9.35 27.07
N ASP A 495 27.79 -9.06 28.24
CA ASP A 495 28.44 -9.34 29.52
C ASP A 495 28.50 -10.84 29.84
N GLY A 496 27.57 -11.64 29.29
CA GLY A 496 27.45 -13.08 29.56
C GLY A 496 28.17 -14.03 28.59
N SER A 497 28.54 -13.60 27.37
CA SER A 497 29.07 -14.52 26.34
C SER A 497 30.19 -13.88 25.51
N ARG A 498 31.38 -14.48 25.56
CA ARG A 498 32.52 -14.05 24.72
C ARG A 498 32.46 -14.57 23.27
N GLU A 499 31.68 -15.59 23.00
CA GLU A 499 31.67 -16.26 21.68
C GLU A 499 30.83 -15.53 20.60
N LYS A 500 29.81 -14.76 21.00
CA LYS A 500 28.88 -14.11 20.06
C LYS A 500 28.91 -12.56 20.08
N VAL A 501 29.98 -12.00 20.64
CA VAL A 501 30.10 -10.52 20.80
C VAL A 501 29.88 -9.79 19.47
N ASP A 502 30.51 -10.24 18.40
CA ASP A 502 30.36 -9.60 17.07
C ASP A 502 28.93 -9.64 16.52
N GLU A 503 28.18 -10.71 16.83
CA GLU A 503 26.79 -10.86 16.38
C GLU A 503 25.89 -9.87 17.11
N TYR A 504 26.03 -9.78 18.44
CA TYR A 504 25.25 -8.86 19.26
C TYR A 504 25.57 -7.40 18.96
N LEU A 505 26.84 -7.04 18.84
CA LEU A 505 27.24 -5.68 18.48
C LEU A 505 26.66 -5.23 17.14
N LYS A 506 26.60 -6.11 16.13
CA LYS A 506 25.99 -5.80 14.82
C LYS A 506 24.49 -5.44 14.89
N LEU A 507 23.78 -5.82 15.95
CA LEU A 507 22.36 -5.47 16.15
C LEU A 507 22.18 -4.05 16.66
N ILE A 508 23.16 -3.52 17.42
CA ILE A 508 23.08 -2.22 18.12
C ILE A 508 22.78 -1.04 17.17
N PRO A 509 23.50 -0.80 16.05
CA PRO A 509 23.27 0.38 15.22
C PRO A 509 21.85 0.45 14.66
N ASN A 510 21.25 -0.69 14.32
CA ASN A 510 19.89 -0.75 13.79
C ASN A 510 18.85 -0.49 14.89
N THR A 511 19.06 -0.98 16.11
CA THR A 511 18.18 -0.76 17.25
C THR A 511 18.27 0.71 17.72
N LEU A 512 19.50 1.24 17.86
CA LEU A 512 19.76 2.63 18.21
C LEU A 512 19.16 3.61 17.20
N ARG A 513 19.21 3.32 15.89
CA ARG A 513 18.60 4.14 14.84
C ARG A 513 17.10 4.31 15.04
N LYS A 514 16.40 3.34 15.61
CA LYS A 514 14.96 3.42 15.89
C LYS A 514 14.66 4.40 17.03
N LEU A 515 15.60 4.64 17.93
CA LEU A 515 15.52 5.67 18.97
C LEU A 515 15.86 7.07 18.44
N ALA A 516 16.51 7.21 17.29
CA ALA A 516 16.87 8.49 16.69
C ALA A 516 15.64 9.27 16.15
N HIS A 517 14.67 9.54 17.03
CA HIS A 517 13.43 10.28 16.75
C HIS A 517 13.20 11.31 17.85
N LYS A 518 12.67 12.51 17.51
CA LYS A 518 12.47 13.64 18.46
C LYS A 518 11.81 13.23 19.79
N LYS A 519 10.85 12.31 19.72
CA LYS A 519 10.14 11.77 20.90
C LYS A 519 11.06 11.03 21.90
N TYR A 520 12.18 10.48 21.43
CA TYR A 520 13.10 9.68 22.24
C TYR A 520 14.48 10.32 22.36
N LYS A 521 14.57 11.66 22.25
CA LYS A 521 15.83 12.38 22.22
C LYS A 521 16.74 12.05 23.40
N ASP A 522 16.20 12.13 24.61
CA ASP A 522 16.97 11.94 25.84
C ASP A 522 17.41 10.46 25.97
N ALA A 523 16.49 9.52 25.74
CA ALA A 523 16.80 8.10 25.71
C ALA A 523 17.87 7.76 24.65
N PHE A 524 17.79 8.38 23.48
CA PHE A 524 18.79 8.17 22.42
C PHE A 524 20.20 8.57 22.88
N PHE A 525 20.39 9.72 23.50
CA PHE A 525 21.71 10.17 23.95
C PHE A 525 22.24 9.32 25.10
N THR A 526 21.38 8.93 26.04
CA THR A 526 21.76 8.02 27.11
C THR A 526 22.28 6.69 26.57
N TRP A 527 21.55 6.11 25.58
CA TRP A 527 21.95 4.85 24.96
C TRP A 527 23.16 5.01 24.05
N LEU A 528 23.29 6.13 23.33
CA LEU A 528 24.46 6.40 22.49
C LEU A 528 25.75 6.43 23.32
N GLU A 529 25.73 7.06 24.50
CA GLU A 529 26.86 7.10 25.43
C GLU A 529 27.23 5.69 25.90
N ARG A 530 26.24 4.91 26.35
CA ARG A 530 26.46 3.51 26.75
C ARG A 530 27.02 2.65 25.62
N VAL A 531 26.55 2.85 24.39
CA VAL A 531 27.05 2.15 23.20
C VAL A 531 28.51 2.52 22.89
N LYS A 532 28.87 3.80 23.03
CA LYS A 532 30.25 4.26 22.82
C LYS A 532 31.21 3.67 23.87
N ASN A 533 30.77 3.54 25.10
CA ASN A 533 31.59 2.93 26.18
C ASN A 533 31.92 1.44 25.93
N LEU A 534 31.22 0.76 25.02
CA LEU A 534 31.57 -0.61 24.63
C LEU A 534 32.92 -0.70 23.91
N GLU A 535 33.46 0.40 23.37
CA GLU A 535 34.76 0.46 22.76
C GLU A 535 35.87 0.08 23.77
N GLU A 536 35.72 0.46 25.05
CA GLU A 536 36.68 0.14 26.11
C GLU A 536 36.71 -1.36 26.42
N GLY A 537 35.55 -2.03 26.40
CA GLY A 537 35.43 -3.46 26.71
C GLY A 537 35.66 -4.37 25.51
N TYR A 538 35.35 -3.92 24.30
CA TYR A 538 35.33 -4.71 23.07
C TYR A 538 35.92 -3.96 21.86
N PRO A 539 37.19 -3.49 21.91
CA PRO A 539 37.75 -2.57 20.90
C PRO A 539 37.76 -3.13 19.49
N GLU A 540 38.14 -4.39 19.30
CA GLU A 540 38.20 -5.02 17.96
C GLU A 540 36.80 -5.21 17.36
N SER A 541 35.87 -5.71 18.16
CA SER A 541 34.48 -5.95 17.73
C SER A 541 33.71 -4.64 17.54
N TYR A 542 33.96 -3.62 18.38
CA TYR A 542 33.36 -2.30 18.24
C TYR A 542 33.78 -1.60 16.94
N ALA A 543 35.01 -1.77 16.50
CA ALA A 543 35.49 -1.23 15.22
C ALA A 543 34.63 -1.68 14.02
N LEU A 544 33.98 -2.85 14.11
CA LEU A 544 33.06 -3.34 13.05
C LEU A 544 31.77 -2.54 12.94
N ILE A 545 31.38 -1.81 13.99
CA ILE A 545 30.12 -1.04 14.05
C ILE A 545 30.32 0.46 14.20
N ASP A 546 31.51 0.94 14.53
CA ASP A 546 31.80 2.36 14.81
C ASP A 546 31.30 3.29 13.71
N SER A 547 31.63 3.02 12.45
CA SER A 547 31.17 3.82 11.32
C SER A 547 29.64 3.90 11.22
N LYS A 548 28.93 2.83 11.55
CA LYS A 548 27.46 2.78 11.55
C LYS A 548 26.86 3.53 12.73
N VAL A 549 27.49 3.46 13.90
CA VAL A 549 27.08 4.21 15.11
C VAL A 549 27.23 5.70 14.86
N ARG A 550 28.37 6.15 14.32
CA ARG A 550 28.60 7.56 13.93
C ARG A 550 27.57 8.05 12.90
N ALA A 551 27.27 7.25 11.89
CA ALA A 551 26.23 7.60 10.91
C ALA A 551 24.83 7.75 11.54
N VAL A 552 24.49 6.91 12.54
CA VAL A 552 23.23 7.03 13.29
C VAL A 552 23.24 8.29 14.16
N GLU A 553 24.35 8.62 14.79
CA GLU A 553 24.53 9.82 15.58
C GLU A 553 24.33 11.11 14.73
N GLU A 554 25.02 11.22 13.59
CA GLU A 554 24.86 12.33 12.65
C GLU A 554 23.41 12.47 12.17
N GLN A 555 22.76 11.36 11.86
CA GLN A 555 21.35 11.36 11.46
C GLN A 555 20.44 11.86 12.59
N ALA A 556 20.72 11.48 13.83
CA ALA A 556 19.97 11.92 15.00
C ALA A 556 20.14 13.42 15.25
N TYR A 557 21.37 13.95 15.21
CA TYR A 557 21.61 15.39 15.35
C TYR A 557 20.84 16.20 14.29
N LYS A 558 20.89 15.80 13.03
CA LYS A 558 20.11 16.43 11.94
C LYS A 558 18.60 16.41 12.19
N ARG A 559 18.09 15.36 12.84
CA ARG A 559 16.66 15.24 13.17
C ARG A 559 16.24 16.05 14.39
N PHE A 560 17.11 16.18 15.37
CA PHE A 560 16.83 16.90 16.62
C PHE A 560 17.00 18.42 16.47
N SER A 561 17.81 18.89 15.52
CA SER A 561 18.04 20.31 15.23
C SER A 561 16.97 20.93 14.31
N ASN A 562 16.14 20.11 13.64
CA ASN A 562 15.03 20.53 12.78
C ASN A 562 13.67 20.34 13.50
#